data_99bc5ff5b8bfa7e0d22f0eac23357f29
#
_entry.id   99bc5ff5b8bfa7e0d22f0eac23357f29
#
_cell.length_a   1.000
_cell.length_b   1.000
_cell.length_c   1.000
_cell.angle_alpha   90.00
_cell.angle_beta   90.00
_cell.angle_gamma   90.00
#
_symmetry.space_group_name_H-M   'P 1'
#
loop_
_entity.id
_entity.type
_entity.pdbx_description
1 polymer ?
#
loop_
_entity_poly.entity_id
_entity_poly.type
_entity_poly.pdbx_seq_one_letter_code
_entity_poly.pdbx_strand_id
1 'polypeptide(L)'
;MLITELKAKETIRSLISGKVFIINCHGCKEVRFPEKEADKLQKELTAEGIVTGIITTDYICNPDNLKLRLQKHAAEIEAADMVLVFSCGVGVQTVAETYPCKKVCAACDTYALPGFQGVTPLEHDCKQCGECYLNLTGGICPITACSKSLVNGQCGGAKNGRCEVDPDMECGWERIMRKLAQVGRLDALKCPVQVRNYATDDEVSKS
;
A
#
# COMPACT_ATOMS: atom_id res chain seq x y z
N MET A 1 1.94 -16.87 8.76
CA MET A 1 2.96 -15.82 8.64
C MET A 1 2.83 -15.19 7.27
N LEU A 2 2.93 -13.88 7.17
CA LEU A 2 2.99 -13.17 5.89
C LEU A 2 4.44 -13.02 5.43
N ILE A 3 4.64 -12.89 4.13
CA ILE A 3 5.91 -12.49 3.55
C ILE A 3 5.69 -11.19 2.79
N THR A 4 6.58 -10.23 2.96
CA THR A 4 6.68 -9.09 2.05
C THR A 4 7.90 -9.29 1.16
N GLU A 5 7.69 -9.18 -0.14
CA GLU A 5 8.74 -9.22 -1.14
C GLU A 5 8.92 -7.86 -1.78
N LEU A 6 10.17 -7.48 -2.01
CA LEU A 6 10.45 -6.21 -2.66
C LEU A 6 9.97 -6.26 -4.11
N LYS A 7 9.23 -5.26 -4.54
CA LYS A 7 8.91 -5.07 -5.97
C LYS A 7 10.20 -4.91 -6.78
N ALA A 8 10.14 -5.22 -8.07
CA ALA A 8 11.27 -4.99 -8.97
C ALA A 8 11.79 -3.55 -8.80
N LYS A 9 13.11 -3.40 -8.74
CA LYS A 9 13.77 -2.11 -8.51
C LYS A 9 13.34 -1.05 -9.53
N GLU A 10 13.19 -1.45 -10.78
CA GLU A 10 12.74 -0.59 -11.89
C GLU A 10 11.31 -0.10 -11.63
N THR A 11 10.45 -0.97 -11.13
CA THR A 11 9.07 -0.61 -10.75
C THR A 11 9.08 0.43 -9.63
N ILE A 12 9.87 0.20 -8.56
CA ILE A 12 9.94 1.17 -7.46
C ILE A 12 10.49 2.51 -7.96
N ARG A 13 11.54 2.49 -8.79
CA ARG A 13 12.12 3.71 -9.35
C ARG A 13 11.15 4.48 -10.24
N SER A 14 10.33 3.81 -11.02
CA SER A 14 9.30 4.45 -11.85
C SER A 14 8.19 5.15 -11.04
N LEU A 15 7.99 4.75 -9.78
CA LEU A 15 7.04 5.38 -8.88
C LEU A 15 7.59 6.68 -8.27
N ILE A 16 8.92 6.81 -8.19
CA ILE A 16 9.57 7.94 -7.53
C ILE A 16 9.45 9.19 -8.40
N SER A 17 8.92 10.24 -7.80
CA SER A 17 8.83 11.57 -8.38
C SER A 17 9.22 12.58 -7.31
N GLY A 18 10.38 13.24 -7.49
CA GLY A 18 10.89 14.20 -6.52
C GLY A 18 11.52 13.56 -5.28
N LYS A 19 11.38 14.24 -4.13
CA LYS A 19 11.97 13.80 -2.87
C LYS A 19 11.10 12.79 -2.15
N VAL A 20 11.73 11.85 -1.45
CA VAL A 20 11.10 10.68 -0.85
C VAL A 20 11.38 10.62 0.64
N PHE A 21 10.34 10.45 1.46
CA PHE A 21 10.47 9.97 2.83
C PHE A 21 10.24 8.45 2.87
N ILE A 22 11.07 7.70 3.59
CA ILE A 22 11.02 6.24 3.62
C ILE A 22 10.54 5.76 4.98
N ILE A 23 9.57 4.83 4.97
CA ILE A 23 9.08 4.14 6.17
C ILE A 23 9.31 2.65 6.01
N ASN A 24 10.06 2.04 6.94
CA ASN A 24 10.26 0.61 7.07
C ASN A 24 9.43 0.07 8.23
N CYS A 25 8.57 -0.90 7.99
CA CYS A 25 7.89 -1.68 9.01
C CYS A 25 8.65 -2.98 9.23
N HIS A 26 9.47 -3.03 10.27
CA HIS A 26 10.32 -4.17 10.61
C HIS A 26 10.08 -4.59 12.07
N GLY A 27 10.24 -5.88 12.35
CA GLY A 27 10.06 -6.42 13.71
C GLY A 27 8.65 -6.92 14.04
N CYS A 28 7.71 -6.83 13.12
CA CYS A 28 6.41 -7.48 13.24
C CYS A 28 6.58 -9.01 13.18
N LYS A 29 6.04 -9.73 14.16
CA LYS A 29 6.17 -11.19 14.25
C LYS A 29 5.37 -11.93 13.19
N GLU A 30 4.33 -11.29 12.67
CA GLU A 30 3.43 -11.86 11.67
C GLU A 30 3.96 -11.75 10.24
N VAL A 31 4.92 -10.85 10.00
CA VAL A 31 5.40 -10.51 8.65
C VAL A 31 6.91 -10.63 8.53
N ARG A 32 7.37 -11.42 7.56
CA ARG A 32 8.78 -11.45 7.19
C ARG A 32 9.10 -10.26 6.27
N PHE A 33 10.08 -9.45 6.68
CA PHE A 33 10.52 -8.25 5.97
C PHE A 33 11.78 -8.54 5.11
N PRO A 34 11.89 -8.02 3.87
CA PRO A 34 13.04 -8.20 2.99
C PRO A 34 14.17 -7.21 3.33
N GLU A 35 14.81 -7.38 4.48
CA GLU A 35 15.74 -6.41 5.08
C GLU A 35 16.93 -6.06 4.18
N LYS A 36 17.62 -7.08 3.65
CA LYS A 36 18.83 -6.88 2.85
C LYS A 36 18.58 -6.15 1.54
N GLU A 37 17.49 -6.53 0.87
CA GLU A 37 17.07 -5.96 -0.40
C GLU A 37 16.59 -4.50 -0.21
N ALA A 38 15.83 -4.26 0.85
CA ALA A 38 15.36 -2.93 1.23
C ALA A 38 16.54 -1.99 1.55
N ASP A 39 17.48 -2.42 2.40
CA ASP A 39 18.67 -1.66 2.77
C ASP A 39 19.53 -1.27 1.57
N LYS A 40 19.72 -2.21 0.65
CA LYS A 40 20.49 -1.94 -0.58
C LYS A 40 19.86 -0.83 -1.41
N LEU A 41 18.55 -0.92 -1.66
CA LEU A 41 17.84 0.08 -2.44
C LEU A 41 17.83 1.45 -1.75
N GLN A 42 17.63 1.48 -0.43
CA GLN A 42 17.60 2.71 0.35
C GLN A 42 18.94 3.43 0.35
N LYS A 43 20.05 2.70 0.43
CA LYS A 43 21.41 3.26 0.31
C LYS A 43 21.63 3.91 -1.06
N GLU A 44 21.16 3.28 -2.13
CA GLU A 44 21.23 3.85 -3.48
C GLU A 44 20.43 5.16 -3.59
N LEU A 45 19.17 5.16 -3.13
CA LEU A 45 18.31 6.34 -3.17
C LEU A 45 18.88 7.49 -2.30
N THR A 46 19.50 7.15 -1.17
CA THR A 46 20.16 8.13 -0.30
C THR A 46 21.38 8.74 -0.98
N ALA A 47 22.19 7.93 -1.66
CA ALA A 47 23.36 8.41 -2.41
C ALA A 47 22.97 9.34 -3.59
N GLU A 48 21.77 9.19 -4.14
CA GLU A 48 21.20 10.06 -5.15
C GLU A 48 20.71 11.41 -4.59
N GLY A 49 20.69 11.59 -3.28
CA GLY A 49 20.28 12.85 -2.61
C GLY A 49 18.77 13.15 -2.67
N ILE A 50 17.95 12.13 -2.98
CA ILE A 50 16.49 12.30 -3.08
C ILE A 50 15.74 11.94 -1.79
N VAL A 51 16.40 11.34 -0.80
CA VAL A 51 15.78 10.92 0.45
C VAL A 51 15.78 12.06 1.46
N THR A 52 14.60 12.44 1.97
CA THR A 52 14.45 13.47 3.01
C THR A 52 14.65 12.91 4.41
N GLY A 53 14.31 11.64 4.63
CA GLY A 53 14.50 10.93 5.88
C GLY A 53 14.08 9.47 5.76
N ILE A 54 14.55 8.66 6.71
CA ILE A 54 14.23 7.23 6.82
C ILE A 54 13.87 6.92 8.26
N ILE A 55 12.76 6.21 8.46
CA ILE A 55 12.43 5.62 9.76
C ILE A 55 12.25 4.12 9.62
N THR A 56 12.83 3.37 10.57
CA THR A 56 12.53 1.96 10.78
C THR A 56 11.76 1.81 12.08
N THR A 57 10.59 1.22 12.01
CA THR A 57 9.68 1.04 13.14
C THR A 57 8.89 -0.26 12.96
N ASP A 58 7.96 -0.54 13.86
CA ASP A 58 7.11 -1.71 13.87
C ASP A 58 5.63 -1.32 13.95
N TYR A 59 4.74 -2.26 13.63
CA TYR A 59 3.29 -2.15 13.81
C TYR A 59 2.68 -0.82 13.31
N ILE A 60 3.12 -0.36 12.14
CA ILE A 60 2.57 0.86 11.50
C ILE A 60 1.11 0.68 11.05
N CYS A 61 0.60 -0.54 11.08
CA CYS A 61 -0.81 -0.86 10.89
C CYS A 61 -1.73 -0.34 12.01
N ASN A 62 -1.15 0.07 13.15
CA ASN A 62 -1.88 0.78 14.19
C ASN A 62 -1.71 2.29 13.97
N PRO A 63 -2.81 3.05 13.70
CA PRO A 63 -2.74 4.48 13.38
C PRO A 63 -2.14 5.34 14.50
N ASP A 64 -2.40 5.02 15.76
CA ASP A 64 -1.89 5.80 16.89
C ASP A 64 -0.40 5.57 17.09
N ASN A 65 0.07 4.32 16.95
CA ASN A 65 1.49 4.00 16.97
C ASN A 65 2.22 4.69 15.82
N LEU A 66 1.66 4.65 14.61
CA LEU A 66 2.21 5.33 13.44
C LEU A 66 2.36 6.84 13.69
N LYS A 67 1.31 7.52 14.15
CA LYS A 67 1.33 8.96 14.45
C LYS A 67 2.41 9.30 15.47
N LEU A 68 2.46 8.54 16.57
CA LEU A 68 3.46 8.74 17.63
C LEU A 68 4.89 8.62 17.11
N ARG A 69 5.17 7.59 16.32
CA ARG A 69 6.50 7.34 15.76
C ARG A 69 6.93 8.41 14.76
N LEU A 70 6.00 8.92 13.95
CA LEU A 70 6.29 9.88 12.88
C LEU A 70 6.32 11.34 13.35
N GLN A 71 5.88 11.66 14.57
CA GLN A 71 5.89 13.05 15.10
C GLN A 71 7.26 13.74 14.97
N LYS A 72 8.34 13.02 15.23
CA LYS A 72 9.71 13.55 15.18
C LYS A 72 10.21 13.79 13.74
N HIS A 73 9.54 13.22 12.75
CA HIS A 73 9.89 13.28 11.34
C HIS A 73 8.96 14.21 10.54
N ALA A 74 8.13 15.01 11.21
CA ALA A 74 7.12 15.84 10.54
C ALA A 74 7.73 16.78 9.48
N ALA A 75 8.88 17.41 9.78
CA ALA A 75 9.54 18.30 8.83
C ALA A 75 10.12 17.55 7.60
N GLU A 76 10.67 16.36 7.80
CA GLU A 76 11.20 15.51 6.72
C GLU A 76 10.08 14.98 5.81
N ILE A 77 8.94 14.62 6.42
CA ILE A 77 7.74 14.18 5.69
C ILE A 77 7.13 15.35 4.91
N GLU A 78 7.09 16.53 5.51
CA GLU A 78 6.57 17.73 4.82
C GLU A 78 7.45 18.09 3.61
N ALA A 79 8.77 18.00 3.74
CA ALA A 79 9.73 18.28 2.68
C ALA A 79 9.75 17.22 1.57
N ALA A 80 9.12 16.06 1.77
CA ALA A 80 9.04 15.00 0.77
C ALA A 80 7.85 15.21 -0.16
N ASP A 81 8.04 14.91 -1.45
CA ASP A 81 6.97 14.88 -2.45
C ASP A 81 6.12 13.60 -2.32
N MET A 82 6.72 12.54 -1.79
CA MET A 82 6.06 11.26 -1.61
C MET A 82 6.61 10.45 -0.42
N VAL A 83 5.82 9.48 0.04
CA VAL A 83 6.22 8.51 1.05
C VAL A 83 6.34 7.13 0.42
N LEU A 84 7.50 6.50 0.52
CA LEU A 84 7.76 5.14 0.07
C LEU A 84 7.74 4.20 1.27
N VAL A 85 6.85 3.22 1.26
CA VAL A 85 6.57 2.37 2.42
C VAL A 85 6.99 0.93 2.13
N PHE A 86 7.95 0.46 2.90
CA PHE A 86 8.39 -0.94 2.93
C PHE A 86 7.62 -1.65 4.04
N SER A 87 6.46 -2.19 3.69
CA SER A 87 5.54 -2.83 4.64
C SER A 87 4.58 -3.79 3.91
N CYS A 88 3.80 -4.55 4.70
CA CYS A 88 2.62 -5.24 4.18
C CYS A 88 1.53 -4.24 3.77
N GLY A 89 0.56 -4.72 2.98
CA GLY A 89 -0.49 -3.87 2.44
C GLY A 89 -1.34 -3.14 3.49
N VAL A 90 -1.50 -3.71 4.69
CA VAL A 90 -2.22 -3.03 5.79
C VAL A 90 -1.46 -1.79 6.24
N GLY A 91 -0.15 -1.91 6.51
CA GLY A 91 0.66 -0.76 6.92
C GLY A 91 0.70 0.35 5.87
N VAL A 92 0.75 0.00 4.57
CA VAL A 92 0.70 0.99 3.49
C VAL A 92 -0.63 1.76 3.49
N GLN A 93 -1.76 1.07 3.68
CA GLN A 93 -3.08 1.69 3.74
C GLN A 93 -3.19 2.66 4.92
N THR A 94 -2.70 2.26 6.10
CA THR A 94 -2.67 3.11 7.30
C THR A 94 -1.85 4.39 7.08
N VAL A 95 -0.67 4.28 6.43
CA VAL A 95 0.13 5.47 6.07
C VAL A 95 -0.62 6.37 5.09
N ALA A 96 -1.27 5.79 4.06
CA ALA A 96 -2.00 6.56 3.06
C ALA A 96 -3.22 7.29 3.63
N GLU A 97 -3.86 6.74 4.66
CA GLU A 97 -4.95 7.40 5.39
C GLU A 97 -4.42 8.50 6.32
N THR A 98 -3.32 8.23 7.03
CA THR A 98 -2.69 9.20 7.94
C THR A 98 -2.18 10.44 7.21
N TYR A 99 -1.71 10.27 5.96
CA TYR A 99 -1.21 11.36 5.11
C TYR A 99 -2.04 11.50 3.83
N PRO A 100 -3.30 11.98 3.93
CA PRO A 100 -4.25 11.97 2.82
C PRO A 100 -3.82 12.82 1.62
N CYS A 101 -3.00 13.85 1.83
CA CYS A 101 -2.52 14.76 0.79
C CYS A 101 -1.16 14.34 0.19
N LYS A 102 -0.51 13.31 0.72
CA LYS A 102 0.77 12.81 0.20
C LYS A 102 0.56 11.63 -0.76
N LYS A 103 1.40 11.53 -1.77
CA LYS A 103 1.53 10.32 -2.59
C LYS A 103 2.19 9.25 -1.74
N VAL A 104 1.49 8.17 -1.45
CA VAL A 104 2.01 7.02 -0.72
C VAL A 104 2.16 5.85 -1.67
N CYS A 105 3.34 5.23 -1.69
CA CYS A 105 3.64 4.09 -2.56
C CYS A 105 4.14 2.89 -1.77
N ALA A 106 3.64 1.70 -2.13
CA ALA A 106 4.12 0.43 -1.61
C ALA A 106 5.40 0.00 -2.33
N ALA A 107 6.46 -0.27 -1.59
CA ALA A 107 7.69 -0.85 -2.10
C ALA A 107 7.64 -2.39 -2.16
N CYS A 108 6.68 -3.01 -1.47
CA CYS A 108 6.59 -4.46 -1.36
C CYS A 108 5.24 -4.99 -1.85
N ASP A 109 5.25 -6.25 -2.27
CA ASP A 109 4.08 -7.10 -2.40
C ASP A 109 3.92 -7.96 -1.14
N THR A 110 2.69 -8.38 -0.83
CA THR A 110 2.39 -9.16 0.37
C THR A 110 1.79 -10.49 -0.01
N TYR A 111 2.40 -11.57 0.48
CA TYR A 111 1.97 -12.95 0.26
C TYR A 111 1.65 -13.65 1.58
N ALA A 112 0.69 -14.57 1.57
CA ALA A 112 0.48 -15.50 2.67
C ALA A 112 1.38 -16.71 2.53
N LEU A 113 1.94 -17.21 3.64
CA LEU A 113 2.54 -18.54 3.67
C LEU A 113 1.45 -19.61 3.79
N PRO A 114 1.67 -20.82 3.23
CA PRO A 114 0.77 -21.95 3.41
C PRO A 114 0.44 -22.17 4.90
N GLY A 115 -0.83 -22.44 5.19
CA GLY A 115 -1.32 -22.64 6.55
C GLY A 115 -1.48 -21.38 7.41
N PHE A 116 -1.23 -20.19 6.87
CA PHE A 116 -1.48 -18.95 7.58
C PHE A 116 -2.99 -18.66 7.64
N GLN A 117 -3.51 -18.37 8.84
CA GLN A 117 -4.95 -18.20 9.08
C GLN A 117 -5.43 -16.75 9.10
N GLY A 118 -4.58 -15.81 8.69
CA GLY A 118 -4.90 -14.39 8.63
C GLY A 118 -4.24 -13.56 9.75
N VAL A 119 -4.35 -12.26 9.63
CA VAL A 119 -3.98 -11.30 10.68
C VAL A 119 -5.21 -10.96 11.53
N THR A 120 -4.97 -10.50 12.74
CA THR A 120 -6.02 -9.93 13.59
C THR A 120 -6.77 -8.85 12.81
N PRO A 121 -8.12 -8.80 12.88
CA PRO A 121 -8.88 -7.75 12.22
C PRO A 121 -8.39 -6.38 12.62
N LEU A 122 -8.01 -5.60 11.62
CA LEU A 122 -7.57 -4.22 11.74
C LEU A 122 -8.54 -3.33 10.95
N GLU A 123 -8.40 -2.03 11.10
CA GLU A 123 -9.20 -1.05 10.34
C GLU A 123 -9.03 -1.21 8.82
N HIS A 124 -7.84 -1.65 8.39
CA HIS A 124 -7.56 -2.01 7.02
C HIS A 124 -7.34 -3.51 6.88
N ASP A 125 -7.73 -4.07 5.73
CA ASP A 125 -7.55 -5.47 5.39
C ASP A 125 -6.65 -5.65 4.16
N CYS A 126 -5.97 -6.80 4.09
CA CYS A 126 -5.10 -7.17 2.99
C CYS A 126 -5.37 -8.63 2.58
N LYS A 127 -5.72 -8.85 1.32
CA LYS A 127 -5.97 -10.20 0.77
C LYS A 127 -4.69 -10.99 0.47
N GLN A 128 -3.51 -10.39 0.69
CA GLN A 128 -2.22 -11.07 0.50
C GLN A 128 -2.07 -11.71 -0.89
N CYS A 129 -2.59 -11.00 -1.90
CA CYS A 129 -2.72 -11.51 -3.28
C CYS A 129 -1.41 -11.51 -4.08
N GLY A 130 -0.29 -11.08 -3.50
CA GLY A 130 1.01 -11.03 -4.18
C GLY A 130 1.17 -9.95 -5.25
N GLU A 131 0.10 -9.21 -5.56
CA GLU A 131 0.09 -8.10 -6.51
C GLU A 131 -0.50 -6.86 -5.86
N CYS A 132 0.35 -6.01 -5.30
CA CYS A 132 -0.14 -4.85 -4.56
C CYS A 132 -0.58 -3.72 -5.49
N TYR A 133 -1.90 -3.48 -5.57
CA TYR A 133 -2.53 -2.44 -6.39
C TYR A 133 -2.51 -1.04 -5.74
N LEU A 134 -2.04 -0.89 -4.52
CA LEU A 134 -2.11 0.36 -3.76
C LEU A 134 -1.43 1.54 -4.48
N ASN A 135 -0.42 1.27 -5.30
CA ASN A 135 0.27 2.29 -6.10
C ASN A 135 -0.62 2.89 -7.19
N LEU A 136 -1.59 2.14 -7.69
CA LEU A 136 -2.53 2.59 -8.72
C LEU A 136 -3.77 3.26 -8.13
N THR A 137 -4.07 2.99 -6.86
CA THR A 137 -5.35 3.34 -6.21
C THR A 137 -5.19 4.36 -5.07
N GLY A 138 -4.01 5.00 -4.98
CA GLY A 138 -3.76 6.02 -3.97
C GLY A 138 -3.73 5.49 -2.54
N GLY A 139 -3.39 4.20 -2.35
CA GLY A 139 -3.26 3.59 -1.03
C GLY A 139 -4.56 2.96 -0.50
N ILE A 140 -5.61 2.83 -1.32
CA ILE A 140 -6.86 2.11 -0.97
C ILE A 140 -6.85 0.78 -1.72
N CYS A 141 -6.94 -0.35 -1.01
CA CYS A 141 -6.96 -1.67 -1.65
C CYS A 141 -8.27 -1.90 -2.43
N PRO A 142 -8.25 -2.04 -3.76
CA PRO A 142 -9.49 -2.24 -4.53
C PRO A 142 -10.12 -3.61 -4.28
N ILE A 143 -9.30 -4.61 -3.88
CA ILE A 143 -9.77 -5.97 -3.65
C ILE A 143 -10.58 -6.06 -2.36
N THR A 144 -10.17 -5.36 -1.31
CA THR A 144 -10.88 -5.37 -0.02
C THR A 144 -11.93 -4.27 0.08
N ALA A 145 -11.72 -3.12 -0.57
CA ALA A 145 -12.67 -2.00 -0.55
C ALA A 145 -13.85 -2.18 -1.52
N CYS A 146 -13.76 -3.05 -2.52
CA CYS A 146 -14.84 -3.31 -3.47
C CYS A 146 -15.44 -4.71 -3.22
N SER A 147 -16.75 -4.80 -2.97
CA SER A 147 -17.44 -6.08 -2.77
C SER A 147 -17.27 -7.08 -3.93
N LYS A 148 -16.96 -6.58 -5.14
CA LYS A 148 -16.69 -7.38 -6.34
C LYS A 148 -15.19 -7.59 -6.58
N SER A 149 -14.32 -7.05 -5.73
CA SER A 149 -12.85 -7.10 -5.87
C SER A 149 -12.34 -6.64 -7.24
N LEU A 150 -12.99 -5.66 -7.85
CA LEU A 150 -12.61 -5.13 -9.16
C LEU A 150 -11.33 -4.32 -9.08
N VAL A 151 -10.38 -4.54 -9.99
CA VAL A 151 -9.07 -3.87 -10.01
C VAL A 151 -8.92 -2.80 -11.10
N ASN A 152 -9.88 -2.71 -12.03
CA ASN A 152 -9.81 -1.83 -13.21
C ASN A 152 -10.85 -0.72 -13.22
N GLY A 153 -11.45 -0.39 -12.11
CA GLY A 153 -12.45 0.67 -12.07
C GLY A 153 -13.81 0.23 -11.53
N GLN A 154 -14.69 1.20 -11.50
CA GLN A 154 -16.04 1.07 -10.97
C GLN A 154 -16.90 0.15 -11.84
N CYS A 155 -17.79 -0.64 -11.21
CA CYS A 155 -18.74 -1.52 -11.91
C CYS A 155 -19.91 -0.77 -12.60
N GLY A 156 -20.09 0.52 -12.32
CA GLY A 156 -21.19 1.32 -12.82
C GLY A 156 -22.52 1.17 -12.04
N GLY A 157 -22.57 0.27 -11.05
CA GLY A 157 -23.79 0.03 -10.26
C GLY A 157 -23.90 0.86 -8.97
N ALA A 158 -22.86 1.61 -8.61
CA ALA A 158 -22.89 2.47 -7.43
C ALA A 158 -23.92 3.60 -7.59
N LYS A 159 -24.66 3.88 -6.51
CA LYS A 159 -25.64 4.97 -6.44
C LYS A 159 -25.38 5.84 -5.22
N ASN A 160 -25.26 7.16 -5.43
CA ASN A 160 -25.04 8.13 -4.35
C ASN A 160 -23.84 7.75 -3.43
N GLY A 161 -22.76 7.24 -3.99
CA GLY A 161 -21.58 6.83 -3.23
C GLY A 161 -21.67 5.45 -2.56
N ARG A 162 -22.80 4.75 -2.73
CA ARG A 162 -23.06 3.45 -2.11
C ARG A 162 -22.86 2.29 -3.06
N CYS A 163 -22.38 1.17 -2.52
CA CYS A 163 -22.15 -0.06 -3.28
C CYS A 163 -23.49 -0.67 -3.72
N GLU A 164 -23.58 -1.18 -4.97
CA GLU A 164 -24.79 -1.87 -5.44
C GLU A 164 -25.02 -3.24 -4.77
N VAL A 165 -23.94 -3.86 -4.24
CA VAL A 165 -24.00 -5.17 -3.56
C VAL A 165 -24.42 -5.01 -2.11
N ASP A 166 -23.94 -3.94 -1.47
CA ASP A 166 -24.20 -3.62 -0.07
C ASP A 166 -24.49 -2.12 0.05
N PRO A 167 -25.78 -1.73 0.15
CA PRO A 167 -26.18 -0.33 0.23
C PRO A 167 -25.68 0.42 1.49
N ASP A 168 -25.29 -0.30 2.52
CA ASP A 168 -24.72 0.29 3.74
C ASP A 168 -23.21 0.58 3.59
N MET A 169 -22.58 -0.05 2.61
CA MET A 169 -21.15 0.12 2.32
C MET A 169 -20.91 1.25 1.33
N GLU A 170 -19.91 2.09 1.60
CA GLU A 170 -19.43 3.08 0.63
C GLU A 170 -18.76 2.39 -0.56
N CYS A 171 -18.96 2.91 -1.78
CA CYS A 171 -18.30 2.36 -2.96
C CYS A 171 -16.78 2.54 -2.92
N GLY A 172 -16.03 1.43 -2.89
CA GLY A 172 -14.57 1.44 -2.82
C GLY A 172 -13.92 2.20 -3.97
N TRP A 173 -14.48 2.09 -5.19
CA TRP A 173 -13.93 2.80 -6.34
C TRP A 173 -14.23 4.29 -6.35
N GLU A 174 -15.35 4.75 -5.79
CA GLU A 174 -15.57 6.18 -5.60
C GLU A 174 -14.61 6.77 -4.54
N ARG A 175 -14.30 6.03 -3.49
CA ARG A 175 -13.25 6.40 -2.52
C ARG A 175 -11.89 6.51 -3.21
N ILE A 176 -11.53 5.53 -4.05
CA ILE A 176 -10.27 5.53 -4.82
C ILE A 176 -10.20 6.75 -5.74
N MET A 177 -11.26 7.03 -6.50
CA MET A 177 -11.30 8.18 -7.42
C MET A 177 -11.13 9.52 -6.67
N ARG A 178 -11.83 9.71 -5.53
CA ARG A 178 -11.66 10.89 -4.69
C ARG A 178 -10.23 11.02 -4.15
N LYS A 179 -9.66 9.91 -3.69
CA LYS A 179 -8.27 9.90 -3.21
C LYS A 179 -7.28 10.27 -4.31
N LEU A 180 -7.41 9.69 -5.49
CA LEU A 180 -6.55 10.00 -6.63
C LEU A 180 -6.69 11.46 -7.09
N ALA A 181 -7.92 12.02 -7.07
CA ALA A 181 -8.15 13.43 -7.34
C ALA A 181 -7.45 14.32 -6.30
N GLN A 182 -7.56 13.98 -5.02
CA GLN A 182 -6.95 14.73 -3.92
C GLN A 182 -5.42 14.79 -4.02
N VAL A 183 -4.78 13.71 -4.46
CA VAL A 183 -3.31 13.65 -4.63
C VAL A 183 -2.85 13.97 -6.05
N GLY A 184 -3.73 14.47 -6.93
CA GLY A 184 -3.40 14.86 -8.31
C GLY A 184 -3.00 13.71 -9.23
N ARG A 185 -3.50 12.49 -8.98
CA ARG A 185 -3.10 11.27 -9.70
C ARG A 185 -4.23 10.55 -10.42
N LEU A 186 -5.18 11.27 -10.96
CA LEU A 186 -6.24 10.67 -11.81
C LEU A 186 -5.70 10.01 -13.08
N ASP A 187 -4.50 10.36 -13.53
CA ASP A 187 -3.77 9.71 -14.61
C ASP A 187 -3.52 8.21 -14.36
N ALA A 188 -3.41 7.80 -13.10
CA ALA A 188 -3.28 6.39 -12.72
C ALA A 188 -4.44 5.52 -13.21
N LEU A 189 -5.62 6.10 -13.43
CA LEU A 189 -6.79 5.41 -13.99
C LEU A 189 -6.67 5.12 -15.50
N LYS A 190 -5.68 5.72 -16.18
CA LYS A 190 -5.38 5.50 -17.60
C LYS A 190 -4.39 4.38 -17.84
N CYS A 191 -3.93 3.70 -16.77
CA CYS A 191 -3.03 2.57 -16.89
C CYS A 191 -3.64 1.44 -17.72
N PRO A 192 -2.80 0.59 -18.36
CA PRO A 192 -3.29 -0.62 -19.02
C PRO A 192 -4.12 -1.48 -18.08
N VAL A 193 -5.05 -2.23 -18.65
CA VAL A 193 -5.92 -3.14 -17.91
C VAL A 193 -5.06 -4.11 -17.09
N GLN A 194 -5.33 -4.18 -15.80
CA GLN A 194 -4.69 -5.13 -14.89
C GLN A 194 -5.43 -6.46 -14.97
N VAL A 195 -4.69 -7.53 -15.18
CA VAL A 195 -5.23 -8.89 -15.16
C VAL A 195 -4.83 -9.51 -13.82
N ARG A 196 -5.82 -9.76 -12.96
CA ARG A 196 -5.57 -10.40 -11.66
C ARG A 196 -5.16 -11.87 -11.85
N ASN A 197 -4.04 -12.24 -11.26
CA ASN A 197 -3.62 -13.64 -11.22
C ASN A 197 -4.27 -14.35 -10.02
N TYR A 198 -5.31 -15.14 -10.28
CA TYR A 198 -5.98 -15.94 -9.25
C TYR A 198 -5.24 -17.24 -8.90
N ALA A 199 -4.22 -17.65 -9.67
CA ALA A 199 -3.46 -18.86 -9.40
C ALA A 199 -2.66 -18.76 -8.08
N THR A 200 -2.26 -17.57 -7.68
CA THR A 200 -1.61 -17.32 -6.38
C THR A 200 -2.54 -17.61 -5.20
N ASP A 201 -3.85 -17.35 -5.36
CA ASP A 201 -4.86 -17.65 -4.33
C ASP A 201 -5.07 -19.18 -4.20
N ASP A 202 -4.95 -19.92 -5.31
CA ASP A 202 -5.15 -21.38 -5.38
C ASP A 202 -3.91 -22.20 -4.95
N GLU A 203 -2.70 -21.70 -5.22
CA GLU A 203 -1.46 -22.36 -4.81
C GLU A 203 -1.26 -22.32 -3.28
N VAL A 204 -1.68 -21.23 -2.66
CA VAL A 204 -1.69 -21.07 -1.19
C VAL A 204 -2.71 -22.01 -0.53
N SER A 205 -3.78 -22.38 -1.23
CA SER A 205 -4.83 -23.27 -0.71
C SER A 205 -4.55 -24.75 -0.91
N LYS A 206 -3.57 -25.12 -1.77
CA LYS A 206 -3.25 -26.51 -2.14
C LYS A 206 -1.93 -27.05 -1.57
N SER A 207 -1.17 -26.24 -0.88
CA SER A 207 0.11 -26.58 -0.21
C SER A 207 -0.02 -26.51 1.30
#